data_071854b072649783a2fa1c1236cf3b39
#
_entry.id   071854b072649783a2fa1c1236cf3b39
#
_cell.length_a   1.000
_cell.length_b   1.000
_cell.length_c   1.000
_cell.angle_alpha   90.00
_cell.angle_beta   90.00
_cell.angle_gamma   90.00
#
_symmetry.space_group_name_H-M   'P 1'
#
loop_
_entity.id
_entity.type
_entity.pdbx_description
1 polymer ?
#
loop_
_entity_poly.entity_id
_entity_poly.type
_entity_poly.pdbx_seq_one_letter_code
_entity_poly.pdbx_strand_id
1 'polypeptide(L)'
;MTGIYNVGSLNIDHVYGVDHIVRPGETVAGNGYGMFAGGKGGNQSAALARAGAAVSHVGCIGADGLWLREGLEQLGVDVSHITVDPETATGHAVIQVESDSGENAIFLYPGGNHRISPESMRAVFSQMPTGSIVLLQNEINATSDVIVQAANEGYPVYLNPAPFHSQVLDWP
;
A
#
# COMPACT_ATOMS: atom_id res chain seq x y z
N MET A 1 13.54 -13.29 14.05
CA MET A 1 12.24 -13.56 14.70
C MET A 1 11.20 -13.79 13.61
N THR A 2 10.31 -14.74 13.79
CA THR A 2 9.13 -14.91 12.94
C THR A 2 8.28 -13.65 12.98
N GLY A 3 7.78 -13.19 11.86
CA GLY A 3 7.03 -11.95 11.76
C GLY A 3 6.03 -11.94 10.61
N ILE A 4 5.34 -10.83 10.46
CA ILE A 4 4.42 -10.58 9.36
C ILE A 4 5.17 -9.79 8.28
N TYR A 5 5.29 -10.35 7.11
CA TYR A 5 5.80 -9.67 5.92
C TYR A 5 4.61 -9.15 5.12
N ASN A 6 4.34 -7.86 5.27
CA ASN A 6 3.24 -7.20 4.59
C ASN A 6 3.73 -6.61 3.26
N VAL A 7 3.41 -7.29 2.17
CA VAL A 7 3.77 -6.85 0.81
C VAL A 7 2.61 -6.03 0.26
N GLY A 8 2.76 -4.72 0.22
CA GLY A 8 1.59 -3.89 -0.04
C GLY A 8 1.88 -2.45 -0.44
N SER A 9 0.80 -1.75 -0.70
CA SER A 9 0.80 -0.36 -1.16
C SER A 9 1.16 0.63 -0.08
N LEU A 10 1.84 1.70 -0.52
CA LEU A 10 2.05 2.95 0.22
C LEU A 10 1.55 4.10 -0.64
N ASN A 11 0.63 4.90 -0.13
CA ASN A 11 0.05 6.02 -0.87
C ASN A 11 0.18 7.34 -0.11
N ILE A 12 0.29 8.41 -0.89
CA ILE A 12 0.07 9.77 -0.41
C ILE A 12 -1.39 10.12 -0.73
N ASP A 13 -2.22 10.30 0.28
CA ASP A 13 -3.61 10.66 0.09
C ASP A 13 -3.74 12.18 0.10
N HIS A 14 -4.03 12.80 -1.05
CA HIS A 14 -4.33 14.21 -1.22
C HIS A 14 -5.83 14.41 -1.06
N VAL A 15 -6.26 14.90 0.10
CA VAL A 15 -7.67 15.07 0.45
C VAL A 15 -8.08 16.52 0.26
N TYR A 16 -9.10 16.73 -0.55
CA TYR A 16 -9.69 18.05 -0.85
C TYR A 16 -11.12 18.09 -0.31
N GLY A 17 -11.39 19.05 0.55
CA GLY A 17 -12.77 19.42 0.90
C GLY A 17 -13.42 20.17 -0.27
N VAL A 18 -14.64 19.80 -0.61
CA VAL A 18 -15.43 20.43 -1.69
C VAL A 18 -16.87 20.60 -1.25
N ASP A 19 -17.58 21.56 -1.85
CA ASP A 19 -19.03 21.74 -1.58
C ASP A 19 -19.85 20.66 -2.31
N HIS A 20 -19.36 20.15 -3.43
CA HIS A 20 -19.86 18.96 -4.11
C HIS A 20 -18.75 18.32 -4.95
N ILE A 21 -18.89 17.04 -5.22
CA ILE A 21 -17.93 16.30 -6.07
C ILE A 21 -18.00 16.84 -7.51
N VAL A 22 -16.83 17.21 -8.07
CA VAL A 22 -16.73 17.81 -9.41
C VAL A 22 -17.32 16.89 -10.48
N ARG A 23 -18.08 17.49 -11.41
CA ARG A 23 -18.72 16.80 -12.54
C ARG A 23 -17.91 17.03 -13.83
N PRO A 24 -18.07 16.16 -14.85
CA PRO A 24 -17.40 16.37 -16.14
C PRO A 24 -17.67 17.77 -16.72
N GLY A 25 -16.57 18.47 -17.08
CA GLY A 25 -16.65 19.82 -17.64
C GLY A 25 -16.80 20.95 -16.62
N GLU A 26 -16.86 20.64 -15.34
CA GLU A 26 -16.98 21.62 -14.27
C GLU A 26 -15.62 21.98 -13.67
N THR A 27 -15.51 23.19 -13.12
CA THR A 27 -14.38 23.62 -12.29
C THR A 27 -14.90 24.02 -10.93
N VAL A 28 -14.46 23.35 -9.87
CA VAL A 28 -14.85 23.60 -8.48
C VAL A 28 -13.64 24.07 -7.68
N ALA A 29 -13.80 25.08 -6.85
CA ALA A 29 -12.80 25.48 -5.88
C ALA A 29 -12.92 24.61 -4.62
N GLY A 30 -11.81 24.02 -4.17
CA GLY A 30 -11.77 23.32 -2.89
C GLY A 30 -11.83 24.31 -1.71
N ASN A 31 -12.45 23.90 -0.62
CA ASN A 31 -12.56 24.66 0.63
C ASN A 31 -11.60 24.15 1.72
N GLY A 32 -10.85 23.07 1.45
CA GLY A 32 -9.84 22.48 2.33
C GLY A 32 -8.87 21.58 1.59
N TYR A 33 -7.67 21.43 2.14
CA TYR A 33 -6.66 20.50 1.63
C TYR A 33 -5.85 19.89 2.78
N GLY A 34 -5.61 18.60 2.70
CA GLY A 34 -4.71 17.87 3.58
C GLY A 34 -3.98 16.75 2.84
N MET A 35 -2.80 16.38 3.36
CA MET A 35 -2.01 15.28 2.86
C MET A 35 -1.83 14.26 3.97
N PHE A 36 -2.14 13.00 3.70
CA PHE A 36 -2.16 11.93 4.71
C PHE A 36 -1.44 10.69 4.21
N ALA A 37 -0.95 9.89 5.16
CA ALA A 37 -0.46 8.55 4.86
C ALA A 37 -1.63 7.63 4.55
N GLY A 38 -1.56 6.95 3.40
CA GLY A 38 -2.56 6.04 2.90
C GLY A 38 -1.96 4.76 2.32
N GLY A 39 -2.77 4.05 1.55
CA GLY A 39 -2.48 2.73 1.03
C GLY A 39 -2.88 1.62 1.99
N LYS A 40 -3.55 0.58 1.46
CA LYS A 40 -4.02 -0.54 2.30
C LYS A 40 -2.88 -1.27 3.00
N GLY A 41 -1.74 -1.42 2.29
CA GLY A 41 -0.52 -2.00 2.85
C GLY A 41 0.01 -1.20 4.02
N GLY A 42 0.22 0.11 3.85
CA GLY A 42 0.71 1.00 4.90
C GLY A 42 -0.20 1.01 6.12
N ASN A 43 -1.51 1.11 5.90
CA ASN A 43 -2.52 1.12 6.96
C ASN A 43 -2.51 -0.20 7.77
N GLN A 44 -2.38 -1.36 7.12
CA GLN A 44 -2.31 -2.64 7.80
C GLN A 44 -0.99 -2.81 8.57
N SER A 45 0.15 -2.39 8.00
CA SER A 45 1.43 -2.41 8.72
C SER A 45 1.38 -1.55 9.98
N ALA A 46 0.84 -0.33 9.88
CA ALA A 46 0.68 0.56 11.02
C ALA A 46 -0.25 -0.02 12.10
N ALA A 47 -1.38 -0.63 11.69
CA ALA A 47 -2.32 -1.25 12.62
C ALA A 47 -1.71 -2.44 13.35
N LEU A 48 -1.01 -3.33 12.64
CA LEU A 48 -0.36 -4.49 13.21
C LEU A 48 0.77 -4.11 14.17
N ALA A 49 1.59 -3.12 13.82
CA ALA A 49 2.65 -2.64 14.70
C ALA A 49 2.07 -2.04 15.99
N ARG A 50 1.02 -1.22 15.89
CA ARG A 50 0.30 -0.70 17.06
C ARG A 50 -0.33 -1.80 17.93
N ALA A 51 -0.69 -2.93 17.35
CA ALA A 51 -1.16 -4.11 18.07
C ALA A 51 -0.03 -4.96 18.68
N GLY A 52 1.24 -4.55 18.51
CA GLY A 52 2.40 -5.22 19.08
C GLY A 52 2.96 -6.37 18.24
N ALA A 53 2.54 -6.51 16.99
CA ALA A 53 3.08 -7.52 16.09
C ALA A 53 4.45 -7.09 15.53
N ALA A 54 5.34 -8.07 15.29
CA ALA A 54 6.57 -7.85 14.52
C ALA A 54 6.19 -7.81 13.02
N VAL A 55 6.35 -6.64 12.41
CA VAL A 55 5.95 -6.40 11.00
C VAL A 55 7.14 -5.88 10.21
N SER A 56 7.39 -6.49 9.04
CA SER A 56 8.24 -5.96 7.98
C SER A 56 7.36 -5.52 6.82
N HIS A 57 7.48 -4.27 6.38
CA HIS A 57 6.75 -3.78 5.21
C HIS A 57 7.62 -3.93 3.95
N VAL A 58 7.05 -4.55 2.93
CA VAL A 58 7.68 -4.72 1.61
C VAL A 58 6.91 -3.89 0.60
N GLY A 59 7.57 -2.95 -0.07
CA GLY A 59 6.90 -2.05 -0.99
C GLY A 59 7.88 -1.20 -1.80
N CYS A 60 7.33 -0.31 -2.62
CA CYS A 60 8.11 0.63 -3.40
C CYS A 60 7.46 2.02 -3.37
N ILE A 61 8.28 3.04 -3.14
CA ILE A 61 7.89 4.45 -3.12
C ILE A 61 8.81 5.27 -4.02
N GLY A 62 8.36 6.45 -4.40
CA GLY A 62 9.22 7.49 -4.96
C GLY A 62 9.95 8.30 -3.87
N ALA A 63 10.82 9.21 -4.28
CA ALA A 63 11.51 10.12 -3.35
C ALA A 63 10.55 11.02 -2.56
N ASP A 64 9.38 11.33 -3.12
CA ASP A 64 8.31 12.12 -2.50
C ASP A 64 7.60 11.39 -1.34
N GLY A 65 7.76 10.07 -1.23
CA GLY A 65 7.13 9.23 -0.21
C GLY A 65 8.03 8.87 0.98
N LEU A 66 9.24 9.41 1.11
CA LEU A 66 10.17 9.08 2.19
C LEU A 66 9.55 9.24 3.58
N TRP A 67 8.71 10.25 3.78
CA TRP A 67 8.01 10.50 5.05
C TRP A 67 7.02 9.38 5.42
N LEU A 68 6.45 8.63 4.45
CA LEU A 68 5.62 7.45 4.71
C LEU A 68 6.44 6.32 5.32
N ARG A 69 7.63 6.08 4.76
CA ARG A 69 8.60 5.11 5.29
C ARG A 69 9.02 5.48 6.71
N GLU A 70 9.41 6.74 6.93
CA GLU A 70 9.78 7.25 8.25
C GLU A 70 8.63 7.12 9.27
N GLY A 71 7.40 7.39 8.85
CA GLY A 71 6.21 7.22 9.70
C GLY A 71 5.98 5.77 10.12
N LEU A 72 6.20 4.79 9.24
CA LEU A 72 6.12 3.37 9.59
C LEU A 72 7.26 2.95 10.52
N GLU A 73 8.47 3.42 10.29
CA GLU A 73 9.64 3.15 11.14
C GLU A 73 9.44 3.65 12.57
N GLN A 74 8.86 4.85 12.74
CA GLN A 74 8.50 5.41 14.06
C GLN A 74 7.47 4.56 14.82
N LEU A 75 6.64 3.80 14.10
CA LEU A 75 5.70 2.83 14.68
C LEU A 75 6.33 1.48 15.01
N GLY A 76 7.63 1.29 14.71
CA GLY A 76 8.34 0.03 14.93
C GLY A 76 8.20 -1.00 13.83
N VAL A 77 7.72 -0.60 12.64
CA VAL A 77 7.73 -1.45 11.45
C VAL A 77 9.14 -1.52 10.89
N ASP A 78 9.60 -2.72 10.54
CA ASP A 78 10.83 -2.88 9.75
C ASP A 78 10.57 -2.42 8.31
N VAL A 79 11.26 -1.36 7.92
CA VAL A 79 11.14 -0.70 6.61
C VAL A 79 12.31 -1.00 5.66
N SER A 80 13.18 -1.95 6.02
CA SER A 80 14.38 -2.30 5.26
C SER A 80 14.06 -2.84 3.86
N HIS A 81 12.84 -3.33 3.65
CA HIS A 81 12.35 -3.86 2.39
C HIS A 81 11.48 -2.86 1.59
N ILE A 82 11.44 -1.59 2.00
CA ILE A 82 10.82 -0.53 1.21
C ILE A 82 11.88 0.06 0.28
N THR A 83 11.73 -0.19 -1.02
CA THR A 83 12.61 0.38 -2.05
C THR A 83 12.18 1.81 -2.38
N VAL A 84 13.18 2.65 -2.70
CA VAL A 84 12.94 4.01 -3.21
C VAL A 84 13.36 4.03 -4.67
N ASP A 85 12.42 4.24 -5.58
CA ASP A 85 12.68 4.40 -7.01
C ASP A 85 12.62 5.90 -7.37
N PRO A 86 13.76 6.54 -7.67
CA PRO A 86 13.81 7.97 -7.96
C PRO A 86 13.14 8.35 -9.28
N GLU A 87 12.89 7.38 -10.15
CA GLU A 87 12.31 7.60 -11.49
C GLU A 87 10.76 7.53 -11.48
N THR A 88 10.15 7.30 -10.32
CA THR A 88 8.69 7.23 -10.20
C THR A 88 8.17 8.05 -9.03
N ALA A 89 6.93 8.52 -9.15
CA ALA A 89 6.23 9.08 -7.99
C ALA A 89 5.74 7.96 -7.07
N THR A 90 5.60 8.24 -5.79
CA THR A 90 4.88 7.37 -4.86
C THR A 90 3.44 7.16 -5.32
N GLY A 91 2.86 6.01 -5.05
CA GLY A 91 1.43 5.80 -5.21
C GLY A 91 0.66 6.90 -4.50
N HIS A 92 -0.39 7.43 -5.12
CA HIS A 92 -1.16 8.49 -4.48
C HIS A 92 -2.65 8.46 -4.85
N ALA A 93 -3.47 9.00 -3.98
CA ALA A 93 -4.87 9.21 -4.20
C ALA A 93 -5.20 10.71 -4.24
N VAL A 94 -6.05 11.12 -5.18
CA VAL A 94 -6.77 12.40 -5.12
C VAL A 94 -8.17 12.11 -4.64
N ILE A 95 -8.51 12.64 -3.48
CA ILE A 95 -9.76 12.34 -2.77
C ILE A 95 -10.54 13.65 -2.62
N GLN A 96 -11.71 13.72 -3.21
CA GLN A 96 -12.67 14.77 -2.95
C GLN A 96 -13.63 14.30 -1.85
N VAL A 97 -13.85 15.13 -0.84
CA VAL A 97 -14.80 14.88 0.24
C VAL A 97 -15.81 16.01 0.26
N GLU A 98 -17.08 15.67 0.02
CA GLU A 98 -18.18 16.64 0.12
C GLU A 98 -18.41 17.01 1.57
N SER A 99 -18.41 18.32 1.87
CA SER A 99 -18.39 18.81 3.24
C SER A 99 -19.68 18.49 4.02
N ASP A 100 -20.83 18.49 3.36
CA ASP A 100 -22.12 18.30 4.01
C ASP A 100 -22.50 16.83 4.20
N SER A 101 -22.27 16.00 3.19
CA SER A 101 -22.66 14.57 3.19
C SER A 101 -21.57 13.64 3.70
N GLY A 102 -20.29 14.03 3.55
CA GLY A 102 -19.14 13.14 3.74
C GLY A 102 -18.95 12.13 2.60
N GLU A 103 -19.74 12.21 1.53
CA GLU A 103 -19.51 11.40 0.34
C GLU A 103 -18.15 11.73 -0.27
N ASN A 104 -17.51 10.73 -0.88
CA ASN A 104 -16.20 10.92 -1.49
C ASN A 104 -16.11 10.36 -2.90
N ALA A 105 -15.18 10.92 -3.66
CA ALA A 105 -14.72 10.38 -4.93
C ALA A 105 -13.19 10.28 -4.90
N ILE A 106 -12.69 9.12 -5.30
CA ILE A 106 -11.27 8.79 -5.19
C ILE A 106 -10.71 8.44 -6.56
N PHE A 107 -9.63 9.10 -6.94
CA PHE A 107 -8.80 8.76 -8.08
C PHE A 107 -7.46 8.26 -7.58
N LEU A 108 -7.05 7.05 -8.02
CA LEU A 108 -5.81 6.42 -7.63
C LEU A 108 -4.79 6.43 -8.78
N TYR A 109 -3.55 6.78 -8.46
CA TYR A 109 -2.39 6.55 -9.29
C TYR A 109 -1.45 5.57 -8.59
N PRO A 110 -1.12 4.42 -9.21
CA PRO A 110 -0.38 3.36 -8.53
C PRO A 110 1.09 3.72 -8.24
N GLY A 111 1.75 4.48 -9.12
CA GLY A 111 3.14 4.91 -8.94
C GLY A 111 4.08 3.77 -8.55
N GLY A 112 4.85 3.96 -7.48
CA GLY A 112 5.78 2.97 -6.93
C GLY A 112 5.15 1.62 -6.60
N ASN A 113 3.85 1.57 -6.26
CA ASN A 113 3.16 0.31 -5.96
C ASN A 113 3.15 -0.67 -7.16
N HIS A 114 3.31 -0.15 -8.38
CA HIS A 114 3.42 -0.96 -9.59
C HIS A 114 4.89 -1.16 -10.05
N ARG A 115 5.85 -0.98 -9.15
CA ARG A 115 7.29 -1.16 -9.41
C ARG A 115 7.92 -2.29 -8.59
N ILE A 116 7.11 -3.12 -7.94
CA ILE A 116 7.60 -4.31 -7.24
C ILE A 116 8.06 -5.33 -8.28
N SER A 117 9.34 -5.73 -8.19
CA SER A 117 9.94 -6.66 -9.14
C SER A 117 10.00 -8.08 -8.58
N PRO A 118 9.95 -9.11 -9.44
CA PRO A 118 10.16 -10.50 -9.00
C PRO A 118 11.52 -10.70 -8.33
N GLU A 119 12.52 -9.92 -8.73
CA GLU A 119 13.86 -9.98 -8.15
C GLU A 119 13.89 -9.47 -6.71
N SER A 120 13.26 -8.30 -6.45
CA SER A 120 13.14 -7.77 -5.10
C SER A 120 12.39 -8.75 -4.19
N MET A 121 11.34 -9.38 -4.69
CA MET A 121 10.58 -10.38 -3.94
C MET A 121 11.41 -11.62 -3.62
N ARG A 122 12.20 -12.15 -4.57
CA ARG A 122 13.11 -13.27 -4.28
C ARG A 122 14.13 -12.93 -3.20
N ALA A 123 14.67 -11.71 -3.22
CA ALA A 123 15.59 -11.24 -2.19
C ALA A 123 14.93 -11.20 -0.80
N VAL A 124 13.68 -10.74 -0.70
CA VAL A 124 12.89 -10.75 0.54
C VAL A 124 12.68 -12.18 1.04
N PHE A 125 12.13 -13.06 0.20
CA PHE A 125 11.83 -14.44 0.59
C PHE A 125 13.07 -15.21 1.05
N SER A 126 14.24 -14.98 0.42
CA SER A 126 15.51 -15.62 0.82
C SER A 126 15.97 -15.25 2.24
N GLN A 127 15.45 -14.17 2.80
CA GLN A 127 15.80 -13.67 4.13
C GLN A 127 14.68 -13.88 5.16
N MET A 128 13.48 -14.30 4.71
CA MET A 128 12.35 -14.51 5.60
C MET A 128 12.58 -15.70 6.54
N PRO A 129 12.43 -15.51 7.87
CA PRO A 129 12.53 -16.61 8.81
C PRO A 129 11.40 -17.63 8.61
N THR A 130 11.72 -18.91 8.75
CA THR A 130 10.72 -19.99 8.74
C THR A 130 9.63 -19.72 9.79
N GLY A 131 8.36 -19.91 9.42
CA GLY A 131 7.22 -19.67 10.29
C GLY A 131 6.69 -18.23 10.23
N SER A 132 7.30 -17.36 9.40
CA SER A 132 6.71 -16.05 9.07
C SER A 132 5.47 -16.23 8.21
N ILE A 133 4.64 -15.18 8.13
CA ILE A 133 3.45 -15.13 7.28
C ILE A 133 3.55 -13.99 6.28
N VAL A 134 2.90 -14.13 5.15
CA VAL A 134 2.77 -13.10 4.11
C VAL A 134 1.38 -12.50 4.17
N LEU A 135 1.30 -11.17 4.26
CA LEU A 135 0.06 -10.41 4.20
C LEU A 135 0.04 -9.60 2.90
N LEU A 136 -1.08 -9.64 2.20
CA LEU A 136 -1.26 -9.01 0.90
C LEU A 136 -2.57 -8.24 0.79
N GLN A 137 -2.58 -7.24 -0.12
CA GLN A 137 -3.78 -6.56 -0.59
C GLN A 137 -3.71 -6.48 -2.12
N ASN A 138 -4.83 -6.08 -2.75
CA ASN A 138 -4.91 -6.02 -4.21
C ASN A 138 -4.58 -4.60 -4.74
N GLU A 139 -3.47 -4.01 -4.32
CA GLU A 139 -3.06 -2.66 -4.76
C GLU A 139 -1.64 -2.61 -5.35
N ILE A 140 -1.02 -3.78 -5.59
CA ILE A 140 0.31 -3.87 -6.20
C ILE A 140 0.28 -4.66 -7.51
N ASN A 141 1.30 -4.48 -8.35
CA ASN A 141 1.39 -5.16 -9.65
C ASN A 141 1.67 -6.67 -9.57
N ALA A 142 2.18 -7.17 -8.45
CA ALA A 142 2.74 -8.52 -8.35
C ALA A 142 1.96 -9.45 -7.40
N THR A 143 0.70 -9.14 -7.05
CA THR A 143 -0.03 -9.86 -5.99
C THR A 143 -0.12 -11.37 -6.26
N SER A 144 -0.53 -11.81 -7.45
CA SER A 144 -0.63 -13.25 -7.76
C SER A 144 0.74 -13.95 -7.78
N ASP A 145 1.77 -13.28 -8.27
CA ASP A 145 3.14 -13.84 -8.30
C ASP A 145 3.69 -14.04 -6.89
N VAL A 146 3.43 -13.09 -5.99
CA VAL A 146 3.80 -13.18 -4.57
C VAL A 146 3.07 -14.32 -3.88
N ILE A 147 1.78 -14.54 -4.19
CA ILE A 147 1.00 -15.68 -3.66
C ILE A 147 1.65 -17.00 -4.07
N VAL A 148 1.94 -17.17 -5.38
CA VAL A 148 2.58 -18.38 -5.91
C VAL A 148 3.94 -18.61 -5.24
N GLN A 149 4.75 -17.58 -5.16
CA GLN A 149 6.09 -17.70 -4.59
C GLN A 149 6.02 -18.04 -3.10
N ALA A 150 5.18 -17.36 -2.32
CA ALA A 150 4.99 -17.64 -0.89
C ALA A 150 4.55 -19.09 -0.65
N ALA A 151 3.59 -19.57 -1.45
CA ALA A 151 3.10 -20.95 -1.36
C ALA A 151 4.21 -21.97 -1.67
N ASN A 152 5.02 -21.76 -2.73
CA ASN A 152 6.12 -22.62 -3.10
C ASN A 152 7.21 -22.69 -2.01
N GLU A 153 7.39 -21.60 -1.26
CA GLU A 153 8.36 -21.51 -0.16
C GLU A 153 7.77 -21.94 1.21
N GLY A 154 6.49 -22.31 1.23
CA GLY A 154 5.81 -22.83 2.42
C GLY A 154 5.36 -21.77 3.41
N TYR A 155 5.23 -20.51 3.00
CA TYR A 155 4.72 -19.42 3.84
C TYR A 155 3.20 -19.31 3.75
N PRO A 156 2.48 -19.26 4.88
CA PRO A 156 1.05 -18.94 4.89
C PRO A 156 0.78 -17.55 4.32
N VAL A 157 -0.24 -17.44 3.47
CA VAL A 157 -0.66 -16.18 2.86
C VAL A 157 -2.02 -15.75 3.41
N TYR A 158 -2.11 -14.49 3.81
CA TYR A 158 -3.35 -13.82 4.18
C TYR A 158 -3.61 -12.71 3.16
N LEU A 159 -4.73 -12.79 2.47
CA LEU A 159 -5.09 -11.84 1.42
C LEU A 159 -6.33 -11.02 1.81
N ASN A 160 -6.17 -9.70 1.79
CA ASN A 160 -7.30 -8.78 1.67
C ASN A 160 -7.51 -8.46 0.19
N PRO A 161 -8.55 -8.98 -0.49
CA PRO A 161 -8.70 -8.83 -1.93
C PRO A 161 -9.17 -7.43 -2.38
N ALA A 162 -9.17 -6.46 -1.49
CA ALA A 162 -9.57 -5.09 -1.80
C ALA A 162 -8.43 -4.26 -2.43
N PRO A 163 -8.73 -3.44 -3.48
CA PRO A 163 -10.01 -3.36 -4.18
C PRO A 163 -10.32 -4.65 -4.96
N PHE A 164 -11.57 -5.10 -4.88
CA PHE A 164 -11.96 -6.35 -5.54
C PHE A 164 -12.13 -6.15 -7.04
N HIS A 165 -11.45 -6.98 -7.81
CA HIS A 165 -11.62 -7.15 -9.25
C HIS A 165 -11.85 -8.64 -9.55
N SER A 166 -12.61 -8.97 -10.59
CA SER A 166 -12.94 -10.36 -10.93
C SER A 166 -11.69 -11.26 -11.16
N GLN A 167 -10.57 -10.69 -11.56
CA GLN A 167 -9.30 -11.39 -11.73
C GLN A 167 -8.81 -12.08 -10.44
N VAL A 168 -9.23 -11.60 -9.26
CA VAL A 168 -8.89 -12.24 -7.97
C VAL A 168 -9.40 -13.68 -7.90
N LEU A 169 -10.47 -13.99 -8.61
CA LEU A 169 -11.08 -15.33 -8.65
C LEU A 169 -10.25 -16.34 -9.45
N ASP A 170 -9.33 -15.85 -10.29
CA ASP A 170 -8.44 -16.66 -11.12
C ASP A 170 -7.06 -16.90 -10.47
N TRP A 171 -6.84 -16.33 -9.27
CA TRP A 171 -5.57 -16.51 -8.55
C TRP A 171 -5.48 -17.88 -7.90
N PRO A 172 -4.24 -18.39 -7.69
CA PRO A 172 -3.99 -19.71 -7.11
C PRO A 172 -4.45 -19.84 -5.64
#